data_4342e4c4f7823084e26822d0cfa5831a
#
_entry.id   4342e4c4f7823084e26822d0cfa5831a
#
_cell.length_a   1.000
_cell.length_b   1.000
_cell.length_c   1.000
_cell.angle_alpha   90.00
_cell.angle_beta   90.00
_cell.angle_gamma   90.00
#
_symmetry.space_group_name_H-M   'P 1'
#
loop_
_entity.id
_entity.type
_entity.pdbx_description
1 polymer ?
#
loop_
_entity_poly.entity_id
_entity_poly.type
_entity_poly.pdbx_seq_one_letter_code
_entity_poly.pdbx_strand_id
1 'polypeptide(L)'
;MEPWPPDDDHALTAELGAALWAVGPVPEEFLAAARAAFTWRTVDTELALAELTFDSACDAEPAGLTRSAGSARTLSFRGGPVVLEIEVTDAGIVGQLSPPHGGRVSAQTASGSYDEAVVDTVGFFSLGPPPPGPVRLRAQTDEYVVATAWVSLR
;
A
#
# COMPACT_ATOMS: atom_id res chain seq x y z
N MET A 1 -47.45 -4.07 -2.18
CA MET A 1 -46.22 -4.53 -2.86
C MET A 1 -46.27 -6.04 -2.90
N GLU A 2 -46.68 -6.59 -4.06
CA GLU A 2 -46.71 -8.05 -4.22
C GLU A 2 -45.26 -8.59 -4.22
N PRO A 3 -45.00 -9.74 -3.55
CA PRO A 3 -43.70 -10.33 -3.60
C PRO A 3 -43.37 -10.79 -5.02
N TRP A 4 -42.22 -10.39 -5.50
CA TRP A 4 -41.65 -10.80 -6.78
C TRP A 4 -41.64 -12.33 -6.90
N PRO A 5 -42.13 -12.94 -8.00
CA PRO A 5 -41.99 -14.37 -8.18
C PRO A 5 -40.52 -14.77 -8.31
N PRO A 6 -40.05 -15.80 -7.56
CA PRO A 6 -38.63 -16.07 -7.43
C PRO A 6 -37.91 -16.63 -8.67
N ASP A 7 -38.63 -16.84 -9.79
CA ASP A 7 -38.09 -17.56 -10.96
C ASP A 7 -38.22 -16.78 -12.30
N ASP A 8 -38.52 -15.47 -12.30
CA ASP A 8 -38.62 -14.70 -13.55
C ASP A 8 -37.44 -13.70 -13.72
N ASP A 9 -36.26 -14.24 -14.02
CA ASP A 9 -35.05 -13.47 -14.32
C ASP A 9 -35.26 -12.53 -15.53
N HIS A 10 -36.13 -12.88 -16.49
CA HIS A 10 -36.40 -12.05 -17.64
C HIS A 10 -37.21 -10.79 -17.27
N ALA A 11 -38.24 -10.96 -16.43
CA ALA A 11 -39.01 -9.82 -15.96
C ALA A 11 -38.19 -8.90 -15.07
N LEU A 12 -37.34 -9.45 -14.19
CA LEU A 12 -36.41 -8.71 -13.35
C LEU A 12 -35.42 -7.89 -14.22
N THR A 13 -34.82 -8.52 -15.23
CA THR A 13 -33.88 -7.87 -16.13
C THR A 13 -34.54 -6.75 -16.95
N ALA A 14 -35.78 -6.95 -17.40
CA ALA A 14 -36.54 -5.94 -18.12
C ALA A 14 -36.89 -4.73 -17.24
N GLU A 15 -37.31 -4.97 -15.99
CA GLU A 15 -37.62 -3.91 -15.02
C GLU A 15 -36.35 -3.14 -14.60
N LEU A 16 -35.23 -3.84 -14.38
CA LEU A 16 -33.93 -3.22 -14.13
C LEU A 16 -33.50 -2.34 -15.31
N GLY A 17 -33.65 -2.84 -16.54
CA GLY A 17 -33.41 -2.07 -17.76
C GLY A 17 -34.26 -0.81 -17.83
N ALA A 18 -35.57 -0.90 -17.56
CA ALA A 18 -36.47 0.25 -17.54
C ALA A 18 -36.06 1.27 -16.45
N ALA A 19 -35.71 0.82 -15.27
CA ALA A 19 -35.24 1.68 -14.19
C ALA A 19 -33.92 2.40 -14.55
N LEU A 20 -32.97 1.73 -15.18
CA LEU A 20 -31.72 2.34 -15.67
C LEU A 20 -31.97 3.40 -16.74
N TRP A 21 -32.92 3.17 -17.67
CA TRP A 21 -33.32 4.16 -18.67
C TRP A 21 -33.98 5.38 -18.02
N ALA A 22 -34.78 5.22 -16.98
CA ALA A 22 -35.43 6.30 -16.27
C ALA A 22 -34.46 7.21 -15.50
N VAL A 23 -33.33 6.68 -15.04
CA VAL A 23 -32.29 7.45 -14.35
C VAL A 23 -31.49 8.33 -15.32
N GLY A 24 -31.44 7.96 -16.60
CA GLY A 24 -30.70 8.69 -17.63
C GLY A 24 -29.19 8.32 -17.67
N PRO A 25 -28.43 8.99 -18.54
CA PRO A 25 -26.98 8.69 -18.70
C PRO A 25 -26.20 9.08 -17.45
N VAL A 26 -25.18 8.27 -17.17
CA VAL A 26 -24.22 8.57 -16.08
C VAL A 26 -23.48 9.88 -16.41
N PRO A 27 -23.40 10.85 -15.50
CA PRO A 27 -22.62 12.06 -15.71
C PRO A 27 -21.17 11.76 -16.05
N GLU A 28 -20.58 12.53 -16.99
CA GLU A 28 -19.22 12.28 -17.50
C GLU A 28 -18.14 12.32 -16.40
N GLU A 29 -18.35 13.11 -15.36
CA GLU A 29 -17.46 13.18 -14.20
C GLU A 29 -17.34 11.84 -13.45
N PHE A 30 -18.45 11.08 -13.34
CA PHE A 30 -18.42 9.74 -12.73
C PHE A 30 -17.76 8.71 -13.65
N LEU A 31 -17.95 8.84 -14.96
CA LEU A 31 -17.25 8.00 -15.94
C LEU A 31 -15.74 8.27 -15.93
N ALA A 32 -15.34 9.54 -15.83
CA ALA A 32 -13.94 9.92 -15.72
C ALA A 32 -13.32 9.38 -14.42
N ALA A 33 -14.02 9.49 -13.29
CA ALA A 33 -13.59 8.94 -12.01
C ALA A 33 -13.48 7.41 -12.04
N ALA A 34 -14.43 6.72 -12.67
CA ALA A 34 -14.41 5.27 -12.83
C ALA A 34 -13.26 4.81 -13.74
N ARG A 35 -12.97 5.52 -14.82
CA ARG A 35 -11.83 5.24 -15.70
C ARG A 35 -10.52 5.47 -14.96
N ALA A 36 -10.39 6.55 -14.18
CA ALA A 36 -9.24 6.80 -13.35
C ALA A 36 -9.05 5.70 -12.30
N ALA A 37 -10.10 5.28 -11.62
CA ALA A 37 -10.05 4.16 -10.67
C ALA A 37 -9.66 2.83 -11.34
N PHE A 38 -10.10 2.61 -12.58
CA PHE A 38 -9.74 1.40 -13.33
C PHE A 38 -8.26 1.36 -13.75
N THR A 39 -7.64 2.51 -14.04
CA THR A 39 -6.19 2.58 -14.33
C THR A 39 -5.35 2.21 -13.11
N TRP A 40 -5.84 2.44 -11.90
CA TRP A 40 -5.18 1.98 -10.68
C TRP A 40 -5.14 0.45 -10.52
N ARG A 41 -6.06 -0.26 -11.15
CA ARG A 41 -6.14 -1.71 -11.10
C ARG A 41 -5.00 -2.40 -11.86
N THR A 42 -4.50 -1.79 -12.94
CA THR A 42 -3.35 -2.30 -13.69
C THR A 42 -2.03 -1.99 -12.99
N VAL A 43 -1.95 -0.90 -12.25
CA VAL A 43 -0.79 -0.58 -11.41
C VAL A 43 -0.64 -1.61 -10.28
N ASP A 44 -1.74 -2.07 -9.69
CA ASP A 44 -1.72 -3.11 -8.65
C ASP A 44 -1.30 -4.50 -9.18
N THR A 45 -1.47 -4.76 -10.47
CA THR A 45 -1.11 -6.06 -11.08
C THR A 45 0.39 -6.16 -11.37
N GLU A 46 1.07 -5.04 -11.58
CA GLU A 46 2.52 -4.96 -11.78
C GLU A 46 3.29 -4.69 -10.48
N LEU A 47 2.58 -4.37 -9.41
CA LEU A 47 3.13 -4.02 -8.11
C LEU A 47 3.19 -5.27 -7.22
N ALA A 48 4.39 -5.73 -6.90
CA ALA A 48 4.56 -6.78 -5.90
C ALA A 48 4.23 -6.25 -4.51
N LEU A 49 3.29 -6.89 -3.81
CA LEU A 49 3.02 -6.59 -2.41
C LEU A 49 4.06 -7.27 -1.54
N ALA A 50 4.77 -6.49 -0.73
CA ALA A 50 5.69 -6.98 0.28
C ALA A 50 4.98 -7.09 1.64
N GLU A 51 4.85 -8.31 2.12
CA GLU A 51 4.27 -8.62 3.41
C GLU A 51 5.27 -8.39 4.53
N LEU A 52 4.80 -7.95 5.69
CA LEU A 52 5.60 -7.83 6.90
C LEU A 52 5.99 -9.23 7.39
N THR A 53 7.29 -9.51 7.44
CA THR A 53 7.83 -10.80 7.88
C THR A 53 8.51 -10.75 9.24
N PHE A 54 8.90 -9.56 9.69
CA PHE A 54 9.50 -9.34 11.00
C PHE A 54 9.19 -7.93 11.52
N ASP A 55 8.93 -7.81 12.81
CA ASP A 55 8.75 -6.55 13.52
C ASP A 55 9.34 -6.67 14.94
N SER A 56 10.42 -5.95 15.22
CA SER A 56 11.09 -6.02 16.52
C SER A 56 10.22 -5.59 17.70
N ALA A 57 9.15 -4.85 17.45
CA ALA A 57 8.19 -4.46 18.49
C ALA A 57 7.26 -5.61 18.91
N CYS A 58 7.02 -6.56 17.99
CA CYS A 58 6.11 -7.70 18.21
C CYS A 58 6.87 -9.01 18.46
N ASP A 59 8.02 -9.19 17.79
CA ASP A 59 8.79 -10.44 17.78
C ASP A 59 9.95 -10.47 18.80
N ALA A 60 10.17 -9.35 19.53
CA ALA A 60 11.13 -9.33 20.62
C ALA A 60 10.66 -10.23 21.78
N GLU A 61 11.37 -11.34 22.03
CA GLU A 61 11.18 -12.08 23.29
C GLU A 61 11.32 -11.13 24.48
N PRO A 62 10.55 -11.34 25.59
CA PRO A 62 10.64 -10.53 26.79
C PRO A 62 11.98 -10.79 27.51
N ALA A 63 13.11 -10.40 26.89
CA ALA A 63 14.40 -10.35 27.54
C ALA A 63 14.41 -9.12 28.45
N GLY A 64 14.44 -9.40 29.75
CA GLY A 64 14.31 -8.44 30.83
C GLY A 64 15.14 -7.17 30.71
N LEU A 65 14.48 -6.06 31.06
CA LEU A 65 15.09 -4.90 31.74
C LEU A 65 16.18 -4.10 31.03
N THR A 66 15.99 -3.70 29.75
CA THR A 66 16.61 -2.46 29.28
C THR A 66 15.76 -1.84 28.17
N ARG A 67 14.64 -1.23 28.51
CA ARG A 67 14.02 -0.23 27.65
C ARG A 67 14.86 1.05 27.77
N SER A 68 15.89 1.15 26.95
CA SER A 68 16.49 2.43 26.64
C SER A 68 15.43 3.23 25.88
N ALA A 69 15.01 4.37 26.42
CA ALA A 69 14.22 5.33 25.69
C ALA A 69 14.99 5.69 24.40
N GLY A 70 14.45 5.29 23.21
CA GLY A 70 15.09 5.52 21.93
C GLY A 70 15.50 4.26 21.17
N SER A 71 14.95 3.08 21.49
CA SER A 71 15.24 1.88 20.72
C SER A 71 14.67 1.98 19.31
N ALA A 72 15.55 1.87 18.31
CA ALA A 72 15.16 1.74 16.92
C ALA A 72 14.24 0.53 16.74
N ARG A 73 13.16 0.70 15.98
CA ARG A 73 12.26 -0.40 15.59
C ARG A 73 12.67 -0.91 14.23
N THR A 74 12.96 -2.19 14.13
CA THR A 74 13.33 -2.85 12.88
C THR A 74 12.14 -3.61 12.32
N LEU A 75 11.87 -3.42 11.04
CA LEU A 75 10.85 -4.16 10.30
C LEU A 75 11.46 -4.73 9.02
N SER A 76 11.03 -5.93 8.65
CA SER A 76 11.39 -6.56 7.38
C SER A 76 10.13 -6.92 6.60
N PHE A 77 10.16 -6.61 5.30
CA PHE A 77 9.07 -6.92 4.37
C PHE A 77 9.62 -7.78 3.24
N ARG A 78 8.81 -8.72 2.77
CA ARG A 78 9.17 -9.60 1.65
C ARG A 78 8.09 -9.57 0.57
N GLY A 79 8.49 -9.27 -0.67
CA GLY A 79 7.62 -9.32 -1.85
C GLY A 79 8.32 -10.09 -2.99
N GLY A 80 8.00 -11.36 -3.15
CA GLY A 80 8.70 -12.22 -4.09
C GLY A 80 10.20 -12.34 -3.75
N PRO A 81 11.11 -12.02 -4.70
CA PRO A 81 12.55 -12.07 -4.46
C PRO A 81 13.07 -10.84 -3.68
N VAL A 82 12.25 -9.80 -3.53
CA VAL A 82 12.66 -8.53 -2.93
C VAL A 82 12.43 -8.55 -1.43
N VAL A 83 13.43 -8.14 -0.68
CA VAL A 83 13.36 -7.89 0.76
C VAL A 83 13.63 -6.41 1.00
N LEU A 84 12.77 -5.76 1.78
CA LEU A 84 12.94 -4.41 2.26
C LEU A 84 13.11 -4.46 3.78
N GLU A 85 14.27 -4.06 4.27
CA GLU A 85 14.53 -3.90 5.70
C GLU A 85 14.56 -2.42 6.06
N ILE A 86 13.90 -2.05 7.14
CA ILE A 86 13.90 -0.67 7.63
C ILE A 86 14.17 -0.63 9.14
N GLU A 87 14.85 0.41 9.53
CA GLU A 87 15.01 0.84 10.92
C GLU A 87 14.30 2.18 11.10
N VAL A 88 13.41 2.25 12.06
CA VAL A 88 12.58 3.43 12.35
C VAL A 88 13.02 4.02 13.67
N THR A 89 13.34 5.30 13.64
CA THR A 89 13.70 6.10 14.83
C THR A 89 12.87 7.39 14.83
N ASP A 90 12.97 8.15 15.90
CA ASP A 90 12.36 9.49 15.95
C ASP A 90 13.02 10.46 14.94
N ALA A 91 14.25 10.20 14.52
CA ALA A 91 14.98 11.01 13.55
C ALA A 91 14.59 10.70 12.10
N GLY A 92 14.09 9.50 11.81
CA GLY A 92 13.73 9.09 10.46
C GLY A 92 13.66 7.60 10.26
N ILE A 93 13.52 7.22 9.00
CA ILE A 93 13.51 5.84 8.52
C ILE A 93 14.77 5.64 7.68
N VAL A 94 15.55 4.64 8.03
CA VAL A 94 16.69 4.17 7.24
C VAL A 94 16.35 2.81 6.71
N GLY A 95 16.65 2.52 5.46
CA GLY A 95 16.31 1.22 4.90
C GLY A 95 17.26 0.73 3.83
N GLN A 96 17.12 -0.56 3.53
CA GLN A 96 17.88 -1.26 2.51
C GLN A 96 16.99 -2.20 1.69
N LEU A 97 17.18 -2.18 0.39
CA LEU A 97 16.57 -3.11 -0.56
C LEU A 97 17.56 -4.26 -0.88
N SER A 98 17.05 -5.47 -0.91
CA SER A 98 17.78 -6.67 -1.35
C SER A 98 16.93 -7.43 -2.38
N PRO A 99 17.45 -7.75 -3.57
CA PRO A 99 18.77 -7.41 -4.09
C PRO A 99 19.00 -5.91 -4.25
N PRO A 100 20.25 -5.43 -4.14
CA PRO A 100 20.56 -4.00 -4.21
C PRO A 100 20.38 -3.46 -5.63
N HIS A 101 19.52 -2.47 -5.80
CA HIS A 101 19.30 -1.75 -7.04
C HIS A 101 19.04 -0.29 -6.73
N GLY A 102 19.64 0.58 -7.52
CA GLY A 102 19.34 2.01 -7.48
C GLY A 102 17.91 2.28 -7.91
N GLY A 103 17.33 3.34 -7.39
CA GLY A 103 15.96 3.70 -7.70
C GLY A 103 15.41 4.75 -6.76
N ARG A 104 14.15 4.60 -6.40
CA ARG A 104 13.44 5.56 -5.55
C ARG A 104 12.51 4.84 -4.58
N VAL A 105 12.48 5.32 -3.35
CA VAL A 105 11.50 4.89 -2.34
C VAL A 105 10.64 6.09 -1.96
N SER A 106 9.33 5.90 -1.96
CA SER A 106 8.36 6.87 -1.46
C SER A 106 7.61 6.33 -0.25
N ALA A 107 7.47 7.15 0.78
CA ALA A 107 6.59 6.89 1.90
C ALA A 107 5.21 7.50 1.61
N GLN A 108 4.16 6.70 1.75
CA GLN A 108 2.79 7.06 1.43
C GLN A 108 1.90 6.96 2.67
N THR A 109 0.99 7.92 2.80
CA THR A 109 -0.10 7.91 3.78
C THR A 109 -1.43 7.80 3.05
N ALA A 110 -2.54 7.69 3.76
CA ALA A 110 -3.87 7.73 3.15
C ALA A 110 -4.15 9.04 2.40
N SER A 111 -3.43 10.12 2.73
CA SER A 111 -3.55 11.44 2.10
C SER A 111 -2.69 11.59 0.84
N GLY A 112 -1.80 10.63 0.54
CA GLY A 112 -0.88 10.67 -0.60
C GLY A 112 0.59 10.46 -0.21
N SER A 113 1.50 10.83 -1.11
CA SER A 113 2.94 10.75 -0.87
C SER A 113 3.34 11.72 0.24
N TYR A 114 4.10 11.23 1.20
CA TYR A 114 4.56 11.99 2.35
C TYR A 114 6.02 12.41 2.20
N ASP A 115 6.90 11.49 1.77
CA ASP A 115 8.31 11.72 1.59
C ASP A 115 8.89 10.81 0.51
N GLU A 116 10.03 11.16 -0.05
CA GLU A 116 10.67 10.41 -1.12
C GLU A 116 12.20 10.49 -1.01
N ALA A 117 12.87 9.37 -1.22
CA ALA A 117 14.32 9.27 -1.22
C ALA A 117 14.85 8.52 -2.44
N VAL A 118 16.05 8.87 -2.86
CA VAL A 118 16.82 8.10 -3.83
C VAL A 118 17.41 6.89 -3.14
N VAL A 119 17.31 5.73 -3.79
CA VAL A 119 18.00 4.49 -3.38
C VAL A 119 19.34 4.44 -4.09
N ASP A 120 20.41 4.26 -3.36
CA ASP A 120 21.74 4.15 -3.94
C ASP A 120 22.00 2.77 -4.58
N THR A 121 23.19 2.58 -5.16
CA THR A 121 23.57 1.36 -5.86
C THR A 121 23.75 0.13 -4.95
N VAL A 122 23.86 0.35 -3.62
CA VAL A 122 23.90 -0.73 -2.62
C VAL A 122 22.53 -0.98 -1.99
N GLY A 123 21.49 -0.32 -2.50
CA GLY A 123 20.11 -0.49 -2.07
C GLY A 123 19.73 0.35 -0.84
N PHE A 124 20.58 1.25 -0.40
CA PHE A 124 20.36 2.06 0.82
C PHE A 124 19.57 3.33 0.52
N PHE A 125 18.68 3.72 1.47
CA PHE A 125 17.92 4.96 1.42
C PHE A 125 17.64 5.51 2.83
N SER A 126 17.31 6.79 2.91
CA SER A 126 16.92 7.45 4.15
C SER A 126 15.75 8.41 3.90
N LEU A 127 14.72 8.29 4.71
CA LEU A 127 13.53 9.15 4.73
C LEU A 127 13.46 9.92 6.07
N GLY A 128 12.73 11.00 6.08
CA GLY A 128 12.46 11.77 7.28
C GLY A 128 11.64 11.02 8.35
N PRO A 129 11.34 11.67 9.47
CA PRO A 129 10.56 11.07 10.57
C PRO A 129 9.21 10.57 10.08
N PRO A 130 8.77 9.36 10.50
CA PRO A 130 7.48 8.83 10.07
C PRO A 130 6.32 9.70 10.60
N PRO A 131 5.29 9.94 9.78
CA PRO A 131 4.08 10.63 10.21
C PRO A 131 3.28 9.74 11.16
N PRO A 132 2.34 10.32 11.94
CA PRO A 132 1.40 9.51 12.69
C PRO A 132 0.44 8.76 11.77
N GLY A 133 0.07 7.54 12.16
CA GLY A 133 -0.87 6.69 11.44
C GLY A 133 -0.21 5.69 10.47
N PRO A 134 -1.03 5.00 9.66
CA PRO A 134 -0.53 4.00 8.73
C PRO A 134 0.31 4.60 7.61
N VAL A 135 1.45 3.97 7.35
CA VAL A 135 2.39 4.31 6.27
C VAL A 135 2.61 3.09 5.40
N ARG A 136 2.78 3.29 4.11
CA ARG A 136 3.22 2.31 3.14
C ARG A 136 4.47 2.81 2.43
N LEU A 137 5.47 1.96 2.29
CA LEU A 137 6.64 2.26 1.47
C LEU A 137 6.46 1.65 0.08
N ARG A 138 6.77 2.42 -0.95
CA ARG A 138 6.79 1.98 -2.34
C ARG A 138 8.18 2.19 -2.90
N ALA A 139 8.84 1.10 -3.24
CA ALA A 139 10.14 1.12 -3.90
C ALA A 139 9.96 0.89 -5.41
N GLN A 140 10.63 1.68 -6.20
CA GLN A 140 10.66 1.58 -7.65
C GLN A 140 12.11 1.60 -8.13
N THR A 141 12.52 0.53 -8.78
CA THR A 141 13.83 0.37 -9.44
C THR A 141 13.61 0.10 -10.92
N ASP A 142 14.68 -0.08 -11.67
CA ASP A 142 14.59 -0.46 -13.09
C ASP A 142 14.10 -1.90 -13.28
N GLU A 143 14.23 -2.75 -12.24
CA GLU A 143 13.88 -4.18 -12.34
C GLU A 143 12.53 -4.52 -11.72
N TYR A 144 12.10 -3.78 -10.68
CA TYR A 144 10.88 -4.11 -9.95
C TYR A 144 10.23 -2.88 -9.33
N VAL A 145 8.93 -3.03 -9.10
CA VAL A 145 8.15 -2.13 -8.26
C VAL A 145 7.54 -2.95 -7.14
N VAL A 146 7.77 -2.54 -5.91
CA VAL A 146 7.25 -3.23 -4.73
C VAL A 146 6.64 -2.22 -3.76
N ALA A 147 5.51 -2.59 -3.13
CA ALA A 147 4.92 -1.80 -2.05
C ALA A 147 4.71 -2.68 -0.82
N THR A 148 4.99 -2.13 0.35
CA THR A 148 4.75 -2.83 1.61
C THR A 148 3.25 -2.88 1.94
N ALA A 149 2.88 -3.76 2.85
CA ALA A 149 1.62 -3.61 3.57
C ALA A 149 1.59 -2.27 4.33
N TRP A 150 0.40 -1.81 4.68
CA TRP A 150 0.22 -0.63 5.53
C TRP A 150 0.59 -0.98 6.97
N VAL A 151 1.49 -0.20 7.56
CA VAL A 151 1.95 -0.39 8.95
C VAL A 151 1.96 0.93 9.69
N SER A 152 1.67 0.90 10.98
CA SER A 152 1.89 2.05 11.86
C SER A 152 3.33 2.00 12.36
N LEU A 153 4.10 3.04 12.05
CA LEU A 153 5.53 3.12 12.41
C LEU A 153 5.76 3.84 13.76
N ARG A 154 4.69 4.40 14.32
CA ARG A 154 4.68 5.01 15.66
C ARG A 154 3.67 4.36 16.56
#